data_44673de0d80722af4f46aa22d4d08294
#
_entry.id   44673de0d80722af4f46aa22d4d08294
#
_cell.length_a   1.000
_cell.length_b   1.000
_cell.length_c   1.000
_cell.angle_alpha   90.00
_cell.angle_beta   90.00
_cell.angle_gamma   90.00
#
_symmetry.space_group_name_H-M   'P 1'
#
loop_
_entity.id
_entity.type
_entity.pdbx_description
1 polymer ?
#
loop_
_entity_poly.entity_id
_entity_poly.type
_entity_poly.pdbx_seq_one_letter_code
_entity_poly.pdbx_strand_id
1 'polypeptide(L)'
;MPDSLATVTKIQMDIKDCLRSVGEVFRAFRDQDSTCISYGVLSSDRRWFVKHSDHPRGLASLERVYNLNMNVRHAALPRLSNRFETANGVALVCDWVPSGNLYASSRYSAARLRVDLTIPRVRFWSAPVDDIVQSLNTILDVQLTLADRGYVAVDLYDGCFIYD
;
A
#
# COMPACT_ATOMS: atom_id res chain seq x y z
N MET A 1 -7.72 13.80 19.73
CA MET A 1 -8.40 12.50 19.93
C MET A 1 -7.46 11.42 19.45
N PRO A 2 -7.40 10.23 20.08
CA PRO A 2 -6.62 9.15 19.50
C PRO A 2 -7.14 8.91 18.07
N ASP A 3 -6.23 8.64 17.15
CA ASP A 3 -6.56 8.41 15.74
C ASP A 3 -7.44 7.16 15.65
N SER A 4 -8.71 7.36 15.33
CA SER A 4 -9.72 6.30 15.34
C SER A 4 -9.38 5.17 14.37
N LEU A 5 -8.67 5.46 13.26
CA LEU A 5 -8.24 4.44 12.29
C LEU A 5 -7.17 3.50 12.85
N ALA A 6 -6.33 3.97 13.79
CA ALA A 6 -5.29 3.14 14.40
C ALA A 6 -5.81 2.23 15.54
N THR A 7 -7.02 2.49 16.06
CA THR A 7 -7.51 1.84 17.30
C THR A 7 -8.88 1.18 17.17
N VAL A 8 -9.66 1.51 16.14
CA VAL A 8 -10.97 0.91 15.91
C VAL A 8 -10.85 -0.60 15.63
N THR A 9 -11.73 -1.39 16.22
CA THR A 9 -11.77 -2.84 16.00
C THR A 9 -12.93 -3.29 15.12
N LYS A 10 -14.05 -2.56 15.18
CA LYS A 10 -15.26 -2.86 14.41
C LYS A 10 -16.11 -1.62 14.19
N ILE A 11 -16.74 -1.53 13.02
CA ILE A 11 -17.72 -0.51 12.67
C ILE A 11 -18.99 -1.18 12.09
N GLN A 12 -20.15 -0.57 12.35
CA GLN A 12 -21.45 -1.05 11.88
C GLN A 12 -21.95 -0.28 10.65
N MET A 13 -21.06 0.43 9.97
CA MET A 13 -21.38 1.25 8.79
C MET A 13 -20.53 0.87 7.59
N ASP A 14 -20.89 1.38 6.42
CA ASP A 14 -20.06 1.26 5.21
C ASP A 14 -18.68 1.92 5.42
N ILE A 15 -17.66 1.33 4.80
CA ILE A 15 -16.28 1.84 4.92
C ILE A 15 -16.15 3.30 4.47
N LYS A 16 -16.84 3.71 3.39
CA LYS A 16 -16.75 5.07 2.86
C LYS A 16 -17.32 6.09 3.84
N ASP A 17 -18.43 5.76 4.50
CA ASP A 17 -19.07 6.64 5.48
C ASP A 17 -18.20 6.74 6.74
N CYS A 18 -17.61 5.61 7.16
CA CYS A 18 -16.62 5.62 8.24
C CYS A 18 -15.44 6.53 7.91
N LEU A 19 -14.81 6.36 6.73
CA LEU A 19 -13.63 7.14 6.36
C LEU A 19 -13.95 8.64 6.27
N ARG A 20 -15.13 9.02 5.77
CA ARG A 20 -15.59 10.41 5.73
C ARG A 20 -15.86 11.00 7.12
N SER A 21 -16.28 10.16 8.07
CA SER A 21 -16.54 10.61 9.44
C SER A 21 -15.28 10.86 10.26
N VAL A 22 -14.16 10.21 9.90
CA VAL A 22 -12.88 10.32 10.63
C VAL A 22 -11.87 11.24 9.96
N GLY A 23 -12.08 11.62 8.69
CA GLY A 23 -11.14 12.49 8.00
C GLY A 23 -11.49 12.76 6.53
N GLU A 24 -10.54 13.34 5.81
CA GLU A 24 -10.65 13.62 4.39
C GLU A 24 -10.13 12.42 3.57
N VAL A 25 -10.96 11.88 2.67
CA VAL A 25 -10.54 10.90 1.67
C VAL A 25 -9.96 11.64 0.47
N PHE A 26 -8.64 11.84 0.44
CA PHE A 26 -7.95 12.58 -0.62
C PHE A 26 -7.63 11.73 -1.85
N ARG A 27 -7.73 10.39 -1.75
CA ARG A 27 -7.48 9.49 -2.87
C ARG A 27 -8.27 8.18 -2.73
N ALA A 28 -8.71 7.63 -3.88
CA ALA A 28 -9.32 6.31 -3.95
C ALA A 28 -8.81 5.56 -5.18
N PHE A 29 -8.45 4.28 -4.98
CA PHE A 29 -8.00 3.36 -6.02
C PHE A 29 -9.05 2.25 -6.13
N ARG A 30 -9.81 2.25 -7.23
CA ARG A 30 -10.95 1.33 -7.41
C ARG A 30 -10.66 0.20 -8.39
N ASP A 31 -9.76 0.46 -9.34
CA ASP A 31 -9.43 -0.48 -10.40
C ASP A 31 -8.25 -1.36 -9.97
N GLN A 32 -8.53 -2.31 -9.06
CA GLN A 32 -7.53 -3.26 -8.56
C GLN A 32 -8.01 -4.69 -8.83
N ASP A 33 -7.16 -5.49 -9.44
CA ASP A 33 -7.44 -6.91 -9.76
C ASP A 33 -7.72 -7.76 -8.51
N SER A 34 -7.28 -7.29 -7.34
CA SER A 34 -7.49 -7.95 -6.04
C SER A 34 -8.91 -7.89 -5.50
N THR A 35 -9.87 -7.25 -6.21
CA THR A 35 -11.24 -6.97 -5.72
C THR A 35 -11.26 -6.16 -4.41
N CYS A 36 -10.16 -5.48 -4.11
CA CYS A 36 -10.07 -4.54 -3.00
C CYS A 36 -10.21 -3.11 -3.50
N ILE A 37 -10.69 -2.23 -2.65
CA ILE A 37 -10.63 -0.77 -2.85
C ILE A 37 -9.64 -0.21 -1.84
N SER A 38 -8.75 0.68 -2.29
CA SER A 38 -7.81 1.33 -1.41
C SER A 38 -8.06 2.83 -1.36
N TYR A 39 -7.83 3.42 -0.19
CA TYR A 39 -8.09 4.83 0.09
C TYR A 39 -6.85 5.49 0.71
N GLY A 40 -6.56 6.73 0.30
CA GLY A 40 -5.71 7.65 1.04
C GLY A 40 -6.59 8.54 1.90
N VAL A 41 -6.36 8.54 3.21
CA VAL A 41 -7.18 9.27 4.19
C VAL A 41 -6.28 10.17 5.04
N LEU A 42 -6.65 11.44 5.16
CA LEU A 42 -6.04 12.39 6.10
C LEU A 42 -6.92 12.47 7.34
N SER A 43 -6.40 12.03 8.47
CA SER A 43 -7.09 12.05 9.76
C SER A 43 -6.12 12.51 10.85
N SER A 44 -6.50 13.52 11.63
CA SER A 44 -5.67 14.04 12.73
C SER A 44 -4.23 14.36 12.30
N ASP A 45 -4.06 15.05 11.16
CA ASP A 45 -2.77 15.43 10.56
C ASP A 45 -1.88 14.25 10.13
N ARG A 46 -2.40 13.02 10.17
CA ARG A 46 -1.72 11.81 9.71
C ARG A 46 -2.38 11.27 8.44
N ARG A 47 -1.56 10.83 7.50
CA ARG A 47 -2.03 10.19 6.28
C ARG A 47 -2.00 8.68 6.44
N TRP A 48 -3.11 8.07 6.07
CA TRP A 48 -3.33 6.63 6.14
C TRP A 48 -3.58 6.04 4.75
N PHE A 49 -3.07 4.84 4.55
CA PHE A 49 -3.48 3.96 3.46
C PHE A 49 -4.43 2.92 4.03
N VAL A 50 -5.67 2.92 3.56
CA VAL A 50 -6.71 1.97 4.00
C VAL A 50 -7.10 1.08 2.84
N LYS A 51 -6.92 -0.24 2.97
CA LYS A 51 -7.32 -1.22 1.98
C LYS A 51 -8.50 -2.03 2.50
N HIS A 52 -9.60 -2.07 1.76
CA HIS A 52 -10.86 -2.70 2.16
C HIS A 52 -11.38 -3.65 1.10
N SER A 53 -12.04 -4.72 1.54
CA SER A 53 -12.88 -5.56 0.69
C SER A 53 -14.04 -6.17 1.46
N ASP A 54 -15.15 -6.37 0.77
CA ASP A 54 -16.32 -7.15 1.15
C ASP A 54 -16.50 -8.40 0.26
N HIS A 55 -15.66 -8.55 -0.75
CA HIS A 55 -15.68 -9.69 -1.69
C HIS A 55 -14.82 -10.86 -1.17
N PRO A 56 -15.26 -12.13 -1.26
CA PRO A 56 -14.53 -13.28 -0.71
C PRO A 56 -13.06 -13.38 -1.16
N ARG A 57 -12.77 -13.12 -2.45
CA ARG A 57 -11.38 -13.13 -2.96
C ARG A 57 -10.53 -12.01 -2.34
N GLY A 58 -11.12 -10.83 -2.18
CA GLY A 58 -10.45 -9.71 -1.54
C GLY A 58 -10.22 -9.95 -0.04
N LEU A 59 -11.20 -10.50 0.67
CA LEU A 59 -11.06 -10.89 2.08
C LEU A 59 -9.91 -11.88 2.26
N ALA A 60 -9.83 -12.93 1.41
CA ALA A 60 -8.72 -13.88 1.44
C ALA A 60 -7.38 -13.21 1.13
N SER A 61 -7.34 -12.19 0.26
CA SER A 61 -6.14 -11.41 -0.01
C SER A 61 -5.72 -10.56 1.20
N LEU A 62 -6.67 -9.89 1.84
CA LEU A 62 -6.41 -9.08 3.05
C LEU A 62 -5.93 -9.95 4.22
N GLU A 63 -6.48 -11.14 4.38
CA GLU A 63 -6.05 -12.08 5.41
C GLU A 63 -4.60 -12.55 5.19
N ARG A 64 -4.20 -12.84 3.94
CA ARG A 64 -2.79 -13.14 3.62
C ARG A 64 -1.86 -11.97 3.95
N VAL A 65 -2.26 -10.74 3.63
CA VAL A 65 -1.47 -9.53 3.97
C VAL A 65 -1.37 -9.35 5.48
N TYR A 66 -2.46 -9.57 6.21
CA TYR A 66 -2.47 -9.54 7.66
C TYR A 66 -1.49 -10.56 8.26
N ASN A 67 -1.61 -11.83 7.86
CA ASN A 67 -0.75 -12.91 8.34
C ASN A 67 0.72 -12.68 7.99
N LEU A 68 1.01 -12.16 6.80
CA LEU A 68 2.36 -11.76 6.42
C LEU A 68 2.91 -10.71 7.39
N ASN A 69 2.16 -9.64 7.67
CA ASN A 69 2.59 -8.59 8.60
C ASN A 69 2.77 -9.06 10.05
N MET A 70 2.05 -10.10 10.47
CA MET A 70 2.22 -10.69 11.80
C MET A 70 3.49 -11.54 11.91
N ASN A 71 3.94 -12.16 10.80
CA ASN A 71 5.03 -13.13 10.79
C ASN A 71 6.35 -12.60 10.24
N VAL A 72 6.30 -11.53 9.42
CA VAL A 72 7.47 -10.97 8.76
C VAL A 72 7.65 -9.51 9.15
N ARG A 73 8.88 -9.14 9.47
CA ARG A 73 9.28 -7.75 9.76
C ARG A 73 10.48 -7.40 8.87
N HIS A 74 10.35 -6.36 8.09
CA HIS A 74 11.43 -5.81 7.29
C HIS A 74 11.19 -4.30 7.09
N ALA A 75 12.26 -3.50 7.11
CA ALA A 75 12.15 -2.03 7.04
C ALA A 75 11.50 -1.56 5.73
N ALA A 76 11.74 -2.27 4.63
CA ALA A 76 11.17 -1.95 3.33
C ALA A 76 9.74 -2.51 3.08
N LEU A 77 9.16 -3.21 4.06
CA LEU A 77 7.76 -3.66 3.96
C LEU A 77 6.83 -2.68 4.68
N PRO A 78 5.68 -2.31 4.08
CA PRO A 78 4.68 -1.49 4.74
C PRO A 78 4.23 -2.13 6.05
N ARG A 79 4.29 -1.35 7.12
CA ARG A 79 3.84 -1.82 8.43
C ARG A 79 2.33 -1.66 8.57
N LEU A 80 1.67 -2.75 8.94
CA LEU A 80 0.27 -2.72 9.32
C LEU A 80 0.10 -2.02 10.68
N SER A 81 -0.70 -0.97 10.71
CA SER A 81 -1.02 -0.21 11.92
C SER A 81 -2.28 -0.74 12.61
N ASN A 82 -3.28 -1.17 11.82
CA ASN A 82 -4.53 -1.71 12.36
C ASN A 82 -5.24 -2.63 11.35
N ARG A 83 -6.11 -3.50 11.88
CA ARG A 83 -7.09 -4.29 11.15
C ARG A 83 -8.43 -4.17 11.86
N PHE A 84 -9.49 -3.86 11.12
CA PHE A 84 -10.83 -3.79 11.71
C PHE A 84 -11.91 -4.37 10.80
N GLU A 85 -13.02 -4.78 11.43
CA GLU A 85 -14.21 -5.26 10.72
C GLU A 85 -15.12 -4.09 10.34
N THR A 86 -15.74 -4.19 9.17
CA THR A 86 -16.80 -3.27 8.73
C THR A 86 -18.14 -4.01 8.70
N ALA A 87 -19.26 -3.32 8.40
CA ALA A 87 -20.57 -3.95 8.29
C ALA A 87 -20.56 -5.19 7.36
N ASN A 88 -19.75 -5.18 6.31
CA ASN A 88 -19.78 -6.20 5.24
C ASN A 88 -18.38 -6.75 4.91
N GLY A 89 -17.30 -6.33 5.57
CA GLY A 89 -15.98 -6.74 5.16
C GLY A 89 -14.89 -6.45 6.19
N VAL A 90 -13.67 -6.31 5.70
CA VAL A 90 -12.47 -6.05 6.51
C VAL A 90 -11.67 -4.90 5.92
N ALA A 91 -11.08 -4.09 6.77
CA ALA A 91 -10.13 -3.05 6.40
C ALA A 91 -8.77 -3.29 7.05
N LEU A 92 -7.71 -3.04 6.30
CA LEU A 92 -6.33 -2.96 6.77
C LEU A 92 -5.86 -1.51 6.68
N VAL A 93 -5.17 -1.03 7.71
CA VAL A 93 -4.66 0.33 7.83
C VAL A 93 -3.15 0.30 7.91
N CYS A 94 -2.50 1.03 7.02
CA CYS A 94 -1.04 1.24 7.00
C CYS A 94 -0.73 2.74 6.96
N ASP A 95 0.50 3.11 7.25
CA ASP A 95 0.97 4.47 6.99
C ASP A 95 0.93 4.77 5.48
N TRP A 96 0.54 5.98 5.14
CA TRP A 96 0.64 6.47 3.76
C TRP A 96 2.09 6.78 3.42
N VAL A 97 2.61 6.17 2.37
CA VAL A 97 3.89 6.56 1.79
C VAL A 97 3.64 7.67 0.77
N PRO A 98 4.21 8.87 0.95
CA PRO A 98 3.92 10.04 0.11
C PRO A 98 4.39 9.91 -1.33
N SER A 99 5.32 9.04 -1.58
CA SER A 99 5.85 8.69 -2.90
C SER A 99 4.86 7.83 -3.70
N GLY A 100 5.07 7.68 -5.00
CA GLY A 100 4.27 6.82 -5.87
C GLY A 100 4.98 5.52 -6.20
N ASN A 101 4.23 4.54 -6.71
CA ASN A 101 4.82 3.31 -7.23
C ASN A 101 5.58 3.56 -8.55
N LEU A 102 6.44 2.61 -8.92
CA LEU A 102 7.25 2.70 -10.15
C LEU A 102 6.44 2.39 -11.42
N TYR A 103 5.20 1.96 -11.31
CA TYR A 103 4.37 1.66 -12.48
C TYR A 103 4.12 2.90 -13.33
N ALA A 104 4.51 2.84 -14.58
CA ALA A 104 4.24 3.89 -15.56
C ALA A 104 2.80 3.76 -16.08
N SER A 105 1.88 4.47 -15.48
CA SER A 105 0.50 4.54 -15.95
C SER A 105 0.45 5.08 -17.39
N SER A 106 -0.47 4.54 -18.20
CA SER A 106 -0.78 5.02 -19.56
C SER A 106 -1.20 6.50 -19.64
N ARG A 107 -1.51 7.11 -18.49
CA ARG A 107 -1.79 8.56 -18.39
C ARG A 107 -0.60 9.47 -18.67
N TYR A 108 0.63 8.95 -18.65
CA TYR A 108 1.83 9.73 -18.92
C TYR A 108 2.22 9.59 -20.40
N SER A 109 2.48 10.72 -21.06
CA SER A 109 3.04 10.70 -22.42
C SER A 109 4.47 10.16 -22.41
N ALA A 110 4.91 9.59 -23.56
CA ALA A 110 6.28 9.10 -23.71
C ALA A 110 7.33 10.19 -23.48
N ALA A 111 7.04 11.46 -23.81
CA ALA A 111 7.92 12.58 -23.54
C ALA A 111 8.11 12.84 -22.04
N ARG A 112 7.02 12.81 -21.24
CA ARG A 112 7.10 12.99 -19.80
C ARG A 112 7.86 11.84 -19.13
N LEU A 113 7.65 10.61 -19.59
CA LEU A 113 8.35 9.42 -19.07
C LEU A 113 9.86 9.43 -19.28
N ARG A 114 10.40 10.38 -20.05
CA ARG A 114 11.85 10.54 -20.28
C ARG A 114 12.51 11.55 -19.34
N VAL A 115 11.79 12.57 -18.87
CA VAL A 115 12.41 13.74 -18.25
C VAL A 115 11.69 14.26 -16.99
N ASP A 116 10.45 13.85 -16.73
CA ASP A 116 9.65 14.39 -15.64
C ASP A 116 9.98 13.69 -14.30
N LEU A 117 10.88 14.25 -13.54
CA LEU A 117 11.32 13.73 -12.23
C LEU A 117 10.21 13.74 -11.16
N THR A 118 9.05 14.33 -11.41
CA THR A 118 7.89 14.18 -10.53
C THR A 118 7.24 12.80 -10.64
N ILE A 119 7.57 12.06 -11.70
CA ILE A 119 7.14 10.68 -11.91
C ILE A 119 8.13 9.75 -11.20
N PRO A 120 7.72 8.92 -10.20
CA PRO A 120 8.62 8.07 -9.42
C PRO A 120 9.51 7.18 -10.28
N ARG A 121 8.98 6.60 -11.36
CA ARG A 121 9.75 5.79 -12.30
C ARG A 121 10.89 6.57 -12.94
N VAL A 122 10.63 7.79 -13.39
CA VAL A 122 11.66 8.65 -14.04
C VAL A 122 12.72 9.03 -13.01
N ARG A 123 12.30 9.41 -11.80
CA ARG A 123 13.21 9.73 -10.70
C ARG A 123 14.12 8.54 -10.37
N PHE A 124 13.56 7.33 -10.24
CA PHE A 124 14.33 6.11 -9.98
C PHE A 124 15.36 5.82 -11.08
N TRP A 125 14.96 5.86 -12.35
CA TRP A 125 15.88 5.60 -13.47
C TRP A 125 16.92 6.71 -13.70
N SER A 126 16.73 7.88 -13.10
CA SER A 126 17.67 9.00 -13.12
C SER A 126 18.54 9.05 -11.85
N ALA A 127 18.35 8.14 -10.92
CA ALA A 127 19.16 8.06 -9.71
C ALA A 127 20.60 7.60 -10.01
N PRO A 128 21.56 7.91 -9.14
CA PRO A 128 22.90 7.34 -9.21
C PRO A 128 22.88 5.81 -9.26
N VAL A 129 23.82 5.21 -9.98
CA VAL A 129 23.88 3.74 -10.13
C VAL A 129 23.94 3.03 -8.77
N ASP A 130 24.67 3.59 -7.82
CA ASP A 130 24.81 3.03 -6.47
C ASP A 130 23.44 2.98 -5.75
N ASP A 131 22.61 4.00 -5.89
CA ASP A 131 21.25 4.03 -5.30
C ASP A 131 20.35 2.98 -5.94
N ILE A 132 20.46 2.79 -7.27
CA ILE A 132 19.73 1.75 -7.99
C ILE A 132 20.15 0.36 -7.49
N VAL A 133 21.47 0.12 -7.38
CA VAL A 133 22.03 -1.15 -6.88
C VAL A 133 21.59 -1.39 -5.44
N GLN A 134 21.63 -0.37 -4.58
CA GLN A 134 21.13 -0.47 -3.20
C GLN A 134 19.64 -0.83 -3.14
N SER A 135 18.83 -0.22 -4.00
CA SER A 135 17.38 -0.54 -4.11
C SER A 135 17.16 -1.99 -4.51
N LEU A 136 17.93 -2.51 -5.50
CA LEU A 136 17.86 -3.91 -5.92
C LEU A 136 18.28 -4.86 -4.77
N ASN A 137 19.36 -4.53 -4.05
CA ASN A 137 19.79 -5.30 -2.88
C ASN A 137 18.71 -5.32 -1.79
N THR A 138 18.03 -4.19 -1.55
CA THR A 138 16.89 -4.13 -0.62
C THR A 138 15.74 -5.05 -1.06
N ILE A 139 15.41 -5.08 -2.35
CA ILE A 139 14.39 -5.98 -2.90
C ILE A 139 14.78 -7.45 -2.69
N LEU A 140 16.04 -7.81 -2.96
CA LEU A 140 16.54 -9.16 -2.75
C LEU A 140 16.50 -9.57 -1.28
N ASP A 141 16.88 -8.66 -0.37
CA ASP A 141 16.86 -8.89 1.07
C ASP A 141 15.41 -9.12 1.59
N VAL A 142 14.44 -8.36 1.07
CA VAL A 142 13.03 -8.61 1.32
C VAL A 142 12.64 -10.02 0.86
N GLN A 143 13.03 -10.43 -0.37
CA GLN A 143 12.70 -11.76 -0.90
C GLN A 143 13.30 -12.88 -0.05
N LEU A 144 14.55 -12.74 0.38
CA LEU A 144 15.19 -13.70 1.29
C LEU A 144 14.45 -13.76 2.63
N THR A 145 14.12 -12.61 3.22
CA THR A 145 13.35 -12.55 4.47
C THR A 145 11.98 -13.22 4.35
N LEU A 146 11.30 -13.06 3.21
CA LEU A 146 10.03 -13.74 2.92
C LEU A 146 10.23 -15.26 2.80
N ALA A 147 11.22 -15.69 2.02
CA ALA A 147 11.51 -17.10 1.77
C ALA A 147 11.87 -17.86 3.06
N ASP A 148 12.66 -17.25 3.94
CA ASP A 148 13.04 -17.81 5.24
C ASP A 148 11.82 -18.05 6.16
N ARG A 149 10.71 -17.37 5.89
CA ARG A 149 9.44 -17.52 6.61
C ARG A 149 8.41 -18.33 5.83
N GLY A 150 8.80 -18.95 4.71
CA GLY A 150 7.93 -19.78 3.87
C GLY A 150 6.95 -18.99 2.99
N TYR A 151 7.22 -17.68 2.76
CA TYR A 151 6.43 -16.85 1.85
C TYR A 151 7.16 -16.69 0.51
N VAL A 152 6.37 -16.56 -0.55
CA VAL A 152 6.86 -16.25 -1.90
C VAL A 152 6.06 -15.09 -2.44
N ALA A 153 6.74 -14.04 -2.92
CA ALA A 153 6.10 -12.98 -3.67
C ALA A 153 5.78 -13.48 -5.08
N VAL A 154 4.50 -13.58 -5.39
CA VAL A 154 4.00 -13.95 -6.72
C VAL A 154 3.65 -12.68 -7.47
N ASP A 155 3.93 -12.65 -8.78
CA ASP A 155 3.58 -11.52 -9.65
C ASP A 155 4.26 -10.20 -9.25
N LEU A 156 5.59 -10.27 -9.06
CA LEU A 156 6.39 -9.12 -8.70
C LEU A 156 6.69 -8.26 -9.94
N TYR A 157 6.21 -7.04 -9.97
CA TYR A 157 6.39 -6.07 -11.06
C TYR A 157 6.58 -4.65 -10.50
N ASP A 158 6.88 -3.68 -11.35
CA ASP A 158 7.19 -2.29 -10.96
C ASP A 158 6.07 -1.59 -10.15
N GLY A 159 4.82 -2.02 -10.32
CA GLY A 159 3.69 -1.54 -9.50
C GLY A 159 3.73 -1.97 -8.03
N CYS A 160 4.54 -2.97 -7.69
CA CYS A 160 4.70 -3.45 -6.32
C CYS A 160 5.69 -2.60 -5.50
N PHE A 161 6.47 -1.71 -6.15
CA PHE A 161 7.51 -0.93 -5.50
C PHE A 161 7.12 0.53 -5.37
N ILE A 162 7.36 1.09 -4.19
CA ILE A 162 7.29 2.52 -3.92
C ILE A 162 8.75 2.99 -3.74
N TYR A 163 9.13 4.01 -4.49
CA TYR A 163 10.45 4.63 -4.38
C TYR A 163 10.28 6.00 -3.70
N ASP A 164 10.89 6.12 -2.54
CA ASP A 164 10.85 7.32 -1.68
C ASP A 164 12.19 8.04 -1.65
#